data_af4548da11bf38928e32ac6b4ac9bb5c
#
_entry.id   af4548da11bf38928e32ac6b4ac9bb5c
#
_cell.length_a   1.000
_cell.length_b   1.000
_cell.length_c   1.000
_cell.angle_alpha   90.00
_cell.angle_beta   90.00
_cell.angle_gamma   90.00
#
_symmetry.space_group_name_H-M   'P 1'
#
loop_
_entity.id
_entity.type
_entity.pdbx_description
1 polymer ?
#
loop_
_entity_poly.entity_id
_entity_poly.type
_entity_poly.pdbx_seq_one_letter_code
_entity_poly.pdbx_strand_id
1 'polypeptide(L)'
;MSAPKNLQVRRNLLKAIGAGAIATTITGCASVATSTARYQRPYSRKPWVAPRISADNVIREIVGHRPYRASGFVVKSERFGDKLVVHNYGHGGGGISLSWGSSALAVRETAGLEPGEVAVIGGGVMGLTSARLLQDAGWKVKIYTRAVARHTTSNVAGGEWGPYSVHDPEVSSPAFKSQLQFA
;
A
#
# COMPACT_ATOMS: atom_id res chain seq x y z
N MET A 1 -30.91 0.81 -48.51
CA MET A 1 -30.45 -0.02 -47.37
C MET A 1 -30.63 0.81 -46.10
N SER A 2 -31.61 0.50 -45.26
CA SER A 2 -31.91 1.22 -44.02
C SER A 2 -30.97 0.74 -42.89
N ALA A 3 -30.39 1.68 -42.15
CA ALA A 3 -29.50 1.39 -41.02
C ALA A 3 -30.21 0.54 -39.95
N PRO A 4 -29.52 -0.37 -39.29
CA PRO A 4 -30.09 -1.26 -38.30
C PRO A 4 -30.72 -0.48 -37.14
N LYS A 5 -31.92 -0.86 -36.72
CA LYS A 5 -32.75 -0.20 -35.69
C LYS A 5 -31.99 0.08 -34.36
N ASN A 6 -31.00 -0.73 -34.04
CA ASN A 6 -30.15 -0.54 -32.84
C ASN A 6 -29.28 0.71 -32.87
N LEU A 7 -28.87 1.17 -34.06
CA LEU A 7 -28.06 2.39 -34.14
C LEU A 7 -28.88 3.65 -33.89
N GLN A 8 -30.15 3.62 -34.30
CA GLN A 8 -31.09 4.72 -34.15
C GLN A 8 -31.45 4.93 -32.66
N VAL A 9 -31.65 3.83 -31.92
CA VAL A 9 -31.93 3.88 -30.47
C VAL A 9 -30.75 4.44 -29.69
N ARG A 10 -29.50 4.04 -30.00
CA ARG A 10 -28.28 4.58 -29.36
C ARG A 10 -28.09 6.05 -29.65
N ARG A 11 -28.33 6.51 -30.87
CA ARG A 11 -28.24 7.95 -31.22
C ARG A 11 -29.28 8.79 -30.50
N ASN A 12 -30.50 8.28 -30.33
CA ASN A 12 -31.58 8.98 -29.61
C ASN A 12 -31.29 9.06 -28.10
N LEU A 13 -30.69 8.00 -27.52
CA LEU A 13 -30.28 7.97 -26.11
C LEU A 13 -29.16 9.00 -25.85
N LEU A 14 -28.18 9.09 -26.75
CA LEU A 14 -27.08 10.06 -26.63
C LEU A 14 -27.55 11.52 -26.81
N LYS A 15 -28.56 11.75 -27.66
CA LYS A 15 -29.20 13.08 -27.81
C LYS A 15 -30.01 13.47 -26.59
N ALA A 16 -30.69 12.52 -25.94
CA ALA A 16 -31.43 12.76 -24.70
C ALA A 16 -30.50 13.10 -23.51
N ILE A 17 -29.37 12.42 -23.42
CA ILE A 17 -28.34 12.71 -22.40
C ILE A 17 -27.68 14.07 -22.65
N GLY A 18 -27.40 14.43 -23.90
CA GLY A 18 -26.83 15.72 -24.28
C GLY A 18 -27.77 16.91 -24.00
N ALA A 19 -29.07 16.75 -24.21
CA ALA A 19 -30.05 17.79 -23.93
C ALA A 19 -30.31 17.98 -22.41
N GLY A 20 -30.20 16.94 -21.62
CA GLY A 20 -30.30 17.01 -20.15
C GLY A 20 -29.10 17.72 -19.49
N ALA A 21 -27.90 17.58 -20.07
CA ALA A 21 -26.68 18.18 -19.52
C ALA A 21 -26.61 19.72 -19.72
N ILE A 22 -27.29 20.27 -20.71
CA ILE A 22 -27.28 21.72 -20.97
C ILE A 22 -28.28 22.46 -20.09
N ALA A 23 -29.33 21.82 -19.62
CA ALA A 23 -30.33 22.45 -18.76
C ALA A 23 -29.91 22.62 -17.30
N THR A 24 -28.86 21.90 -16.86
CA THR A 24 -28.38 21.94 -15.47
C THR A 24 -27.21 22.88 -15.22
N THR A 25 -26.68 23.55 -16.25
CA THR A 25 -25.52 24.44 -16.09
C THR A 25 -25.84 25.91 -15.83
N ILE A 26 -27.14 26.32 -15.76
CA ILE A 26 -27.53 27.73 -15.63
C ILE A 26 -28.11 28.07 -14.23
N THR A 27 -28.31 27.10 -13.36
CA THR A 27 -28.74 27.37 -11.98
C THR A 27 -27.71 26.83 -11.00
N GLY A 28 -26.70 27.63 -10.70
CA GLY A 28 -26.10 27.13 -9.55
C GLY A 28 -24.73 27.49 -9.16
N CYS A 29 -24.61 28.56 -8.55
CA CYS A 29 -23.84 28.61 -7.31
C CYS A 29 -24.68 28.01 -6.17
N ALA A 30 -25.07 26.74 -6.29
CA ALA A 30 -25.35 25.95 -5.12
C ALA A 30 -23.97 25.59 -4.57
N SER A 31 -23.54 26.31 -3.54
CA SER A 31 -22.46 25.90 -2.66
C SER A 31 -22.68 24.43 -2.35
N VAL A 32 -21.85 23.56 -2.94
CA VAL A 32 -21.69 22.20 -2.46
C VAL A 32 -21.15 22.38 -1.05
N ALA A 33 -22.06 22.43 -0.10
CA ALA A 33 -21.72 22.24 1.29
C ALA A 33 -21.12 20.84 1.32
N THR A 34 -19.80 20.77 1.13
CA THR A 34 -19.02 19.60 1.49
C THR A 34 -19.30 19.43 2.98
N SER A 35 -20.27 18.59 3.27
CA SER A 35 -20.47 18.04 4.59
C SER A 35 -19.17 17.28 4.91
N THR A 36 -18.19 18.02 5.40
CA THR A 36 -17.14 17.45 6.20
C THR A 36 -17.81 17.03 7.50
N ALA A 37 -18.65 16.02 7.44
CA ALA A 37 -18.99 15.25 8.60
C ALA A 37 -17.65 14.69 9.09
N ARG A 38 -16.93 15.51 9.87
CA ARG A 38 -15.82 15.01 10.66
C ARG A 38 -16.43 13.87 11.45
N TYR A 39 -16.03 12.66 11.11
CA TYR A 39 -16.33 11.49 11.91
C TYR A 39 -15.64 11.71 13.27
N GLN A 40 -16.29 12.49 14.10
CA GLN A 40 -15.91 12.65 15.49
C GLN A 40 -16.34 11.34 16.15
N ARG A 41 -15.43 10.36 16.18
CA ARG A 41 -15.57 9.30 17.16
C ARG A 41 -15.74 10.02 18.50
N PRO A 42 -16.80 9.75 19.25
CA PRO A 42 -16.87 10.25 20.61
C PRO A 42 -15.66 9.67 21.34
N TYR A 43 -14.61 10.47 21.51
CA TYR A 43 -13.50 10.11 22.35
C TYR A 43 -14.09 9.93 23.75
N SER A 44 -14.21 8.69 24.17
CA SER A 44 -14.48 8.41 25.57
C SER A 44 -13.33 9.03 26.35
N ARG A 45 -13.60 10.10 27.07
CA ARG A 45 -12.65 10.76 27.97
C ARG A 45 -12.44 9.92 29.24
N LYS A 46 -12.33 8.59 29.10
CA LYS A 46 -11.85 7.80 30.22
C LYS A 46 -10.42 8.23 30.49
N PRO A 47 -10.08 8.66 31.70
CA PRO A 47 -8.71 8.99 32.02
C PRO A 47 -7.84 7.75 31.76
N TRP A 48 -6.76 7.95 30.99
CA TRP A 48 -5.80 6.88 30.78
C TRP A 48 -5.16 6.54 32.11
N VAL A 49 -5.22 5.28 32.47
CA VAL A 49 -4.48 4.80 33.64
C VAL A 49 -3.00 4.80 33.27
N ALA A 50 -2.19 5.52 34.04
CA ALA A 50 -0.76 5.56 33.84
C ALA A 50 -0.18 4.13 33.95
N PRO A 51 0.66 3.69 33.01
CA PRO A 51 1.28 2.39 33.09
C PRO A 51 2.24 2.33 34.30
N ARG A 52 2.27 1.18 34.98
CA ARG A 52 3.22 0.93 36.06
C ARG A 52 4.56 0.53 35.44
N ILE A 53 5.44 1.52 35.24
CA ILE A 53 6.77 1.30 34.65
C ILE A 53 7.78 1.10 35.77
N SER A 54 8.22 -0.16 35.94
CA SER A 54 9.29 -0.53 36.87
C SER A 54 10.03 -1.75 36.32
N ALA A 55 11.25 -1.99 36.79
CA ALA A 55 12.02 -3.17 36.38
C ALA A 55 11.29 -4.48 36.68
N ASP A 56 10.57 -4.55 37.81
CA ASP A 56 9.81 -5.74 38.22
C ASP A 56 8.62 -6.08 37.31
N ASN A 57 8.20 -5.14 36.48
CA ASN A 57 7.12 -5.32 35.52
C ASN A 57 7.61 -5.74 34.13
N VAL A 58 8.92 -5.93 33.94
CA VAL A 58 9.49 -6.44 32.68
C VAL A 58 9.22 -7.93 32.59
N ILE A 59 8.32 -8.30 31.69
CA ILE A 59 7.94 -9.70 31.48
C ILE A 59 8.86 -10.44 30.53
N ARG A 60 9.53 -9.71 29.63
CA ARG A 60 10.54 -10.24 28.71
C ARG A 60 11.25 -9.12 27.95
N GLU A 61 12.44 -9.41 27.47
CA GLU A 61 13.18 -8.59 26.53
C GLU A 61 13.29 -9.30 25.18
N ILE A 62 13.08 -8.56 24.10
CA ILE A 62 13.13 -9.10 22.74
C ILE A 62 13.98 -8.18 21.88
N VAL A 63 14.89 -8.79 21.11
CA VAL A 63 15.75 -8.09 20.16
C VAL A 63 15.40 -8.49 18.73
N GLY A 64 15.33 -7.52 17.84
CA GLY A 64 15.15 -7.71 16.41
C GLY A 64 16.20 -6.93 15.61
N HIS A 65 16.65 -7.52 14.51
CA HIS A 65 17.54 -6.81 13.59
C HIS A 65 16.75 -5.83 12.70
N ARG A 66 17.14 -4.58 12.71
CA ARG A 66 16.63 -3.60 11.73
C ARG A 66 17.29 -3.86 10.37
N PRO A 67 16.55 -4.09 9.30
CA PRO A 67 17.10 -4.24 7.96
C PRO A 67 17.46 -2.87 7.36
N TYR A 68 18.35 -2.13 8.04
CA TYR A 68 18.73 -0.77 7.65
C TYR A 68 19.66 -0.77 6.43
N ARG A 69 19.44 0.20 5.56
CA ARG A 69 20.27 0.52 4.41
C ARG A 69 20.41 2.03 4.31
N ALA A 70 21.64 2.54 4.26
CA ALA A 70 21.88 3.98 4.14
C ALA A 70 21.21 4.56 2.86
N SER A 71 21.24 3.82 1.75
CA SER A 71 20.59 4.21 0.50
C SER A 71 19.06 4.10 0.51
N GLY A 72 18.45 3.57 1.57
CA GLY A 72 17.02 3.30 1.70
C GLY A 72 16.60 1.90 1.26
N PHE A 73 15.30 1.62 1.31
CA PHE A 73 14.74 0.34 0.88
C PHE A 73 14.91 0.13 -0.63
N VAL A 74 14.79 -1.12 -1.05
CA VAL A 74 14.91 -1.51 -2.46
C VAL A 74 13.54 -1.96 -2.96
N VAL A 75 13.05 -1.30 -4.02
CA VAL A 75 12.02 -1.81 -4.93
C VAL A 75 12.58 -1.74 -6.33
N LYS A 76 12.83 -2.89 -6.92
CA LYS A 76 13.32 -3.03 -8.30
C LYS A 76 13.00 -4.41 -8.84
N SER A 77 12.92 -4.54 -10.15
CA SER A 77 12.88 -5.81 -10.83
C SER A 77 14.20 -6.13 -11.53
N GLU A 78 14.50 -7.40 -11.65
CA GLU A 78 15.60 -7.90 -12.49
C GLU A 78 15.26 -9.28 -13.05
N ARG A 79 15.87 -9.62 -14.19
CA ARG A 79 15.66 -10.92 -14.85
C ARG A 79 16.78 -11.88 -14.55
N PHE A 80 16.38 -13.10 -14.20
CA PHE A 80 17.25 -14.27 -14.06
C PHE A 80 16.80 -15.33 -15.05
N GLY A 81 17.40 -15.36 -16.22
CA GLY A 81 16.95 -16.19 -17.33
C GLY A 81 15.53 -15.80 -17.76
N ASP A 82 14.62 -16.76 -17.72
CA ASP A 82 13.19 -16.60 -18.03
C ASP A 82 12.36 -16.01 -16.89
N LYS A 83 12.93 -15.87 -15.69
CA LYS A 83 12.22 -15.44 -14.49
C LYS A 83 12.41 -13.97 -14.22
N LEU A 84 11.30 -13.32 -13.81
CA LEU A 84 11.34 -11.97 -13.22
C LEU A 84 11.42 -12.10 -11.70
N VAL A 85 12.40 -11.43 -11.11
CA VAL A 85 12.53 -11.30 -9.66
C VAL A 85 12.26 -9.84 -9.28
N VAL A 86 11.29 -9.61 -8.40
CA VAL A 86 10.99 -8.29 -7.85
C VAL A 86 11.47 -8.24 -6.43
N HIS A 87 12.35 -7.29 -6.15
CA HIS A 87 12.91 -7.04 -4.84
C HIS A 87 12.05 -6.03 -4.08
N ASN A 88 11.72 -6.32 -2.82
CA ASN A 88 11.03 -5.41 -1.91
C ASN A 88 11.52 -5.65 -0.48
N TYR A 89 12.59 -4.95 -0.07
CA TYR A 89 13.23 -5.17 1.22
C TYR A 89 14.05 -3.97 1.70
N GLY A 90 14.55 -4.04 2.94
CA GLY A 90 15.51 -3.06 3.47
C GLY A 90 14.89 -1.82 4.10
N HIS A 91 13.69 -1.93 4.67
CA HIS A 91 12.88 -0.81 5.18
C HIS A 91 13.32 -0.26 6.54
N GLY A 92 14.51 -0.62 7.05
CA GLY A 92 15.14 0.00 8.21
C GLY A 92 14.32 0.02 9.50
N GLY A 93 13.38 -0.91 9.66
CA GLY A 93 12.44 -0.91 10.80
C GLY A 93 11.14 -0.13 10.55
N GLY A 94 11.06 0.71 9.51
CA GLY A 94 9.84 1.43 9.09
C GLY A 94 8.86 0.58 8.27
N GLY A 95 9.07 -0.74 8.18
CA GLY A 95 8.28 -1.63 7.34
C GLY A 95 6.79 -1.64 7.65
N ILE A 96 6.38 -1.44 8.90
CA ILE A 96 4.95 -1.37 9.26
C ILE A 96 4.29 -0.16 8.55
N SER A 97 4.93 1.01 8.59
CA SER A 97 4.41 2.22 7.94
C SER A 97 4.43 2.13 6.41
N LEU A 98 5.53 1.60 5.86
CA LEU A 98 5.81 1.62 4.42
C LEU A 98 5.32 0.39 3.66
N SER A 99 4.76 -0.62 4.36
CA SER A 99 4.51 -1.93 3.76
C SER A 99 3.57 -1.90 2.56
N TRP A 100 2.47 -1.18 2.67
CA TRP A 100 1.48 -1.16 1.60
C TRP A 100 1.96 -0.37 0.38
N GLY A 101 2.56 0.81 0.59
CA GLY A 101 3.04 1.63 -0.51
C GLY A 101 4.23 1.01 -1.23
N SER A 102 5.25 0.53 -0.51
CA SER A 102 6.38 -0.15 -1.17
C SER A 102 5.97 -1.46 -1.84
N SER A 103 5.01 -2.20 -1.29
CA SER A 103 4.47 -3.38 -1.96
C SER A 103 3.64 -3.03 -3.19
N ALA A 104 2.92 -1.90 -3.18
CA ALA A 104 2.25 -1.41 -4.38
C ALA A 104 3.26 -1.04 -5.48
N LEU A 105 4.39 -0.41 -5.13
CA LEU A 105 5.49 -0.19 -6.07
C LEU A 105 6.04 -1.51 -6.61
N ALA A 106 6.26 -2.51 -5.75
CA ALA A 106 6.75 -3.81 -6.17
C ALA A 106 5.79 -4.55 -7.12
N VAL A 107 4.48 -4.48 -6.87
CA VAL A 107 3.47 -5.07 -7.75
C VAL A 107 3.42 -4.36 -9.10
N ARG A 108 3.66 -3.05 -9.17
CA ARG A 108 3.79 -2.33 -10.46
C ARG A 108 4.91 -2.84 -11.34
N GLU A 109 5.98 -3.41 -10.76
CA GLU A 109 7.06 -4.03 -11.53
C GLU A 109 6.62 -5.30 -12.30
N THR A 110 5.44 -5.84 -12.00
CA THR A 110 4.84 -6.96 -12.76
C THR A 110 3.93 -6.48 -13.89
N ALA A 111 3.85 -5.18 -14.15
CA ALA A 111 3.01 -4.62 -15.21
C ALA A 111 3.37 -5.20 -16.57
N GLY A 112 2.35 -5.56 -17.35
CA GLY A 112 2.51 -6.19 -18.66
C GLY A 112 2.74 -7.70 -18.64
N LEU A 113 2.75 -8.33 -17.44
CA LEU A 113 2.72 -9.78 -17.32
C LEU A 113 1.29 -10.26 -17.09
N GLU A 114 0.96 -11.40 -17.69
CA GLU A 114 -0.31 -12.06 -17.39
C GLU A 114 -0.26 -12.72 -16.00
N PRO A 115 -1.30 -12.52 -15.16
CA PRO A 115 -1.35 -13.14 -13.86
C PRO A 115 -1.29 -14.68 -13.94
N GLY A 116 -0.37 -15.25 -13.20
CA GLY A 116 -0.12 -16.70 -13.13
C GLY A 116 0.26 -17.10 -11.71
N GLU A 117 1.13 -18.07 -11.57
CA GLU A 117 1.69 -18.47 -10.27
C GLU A 117 2.88 -17.60 -9.91
N VAL A 118 2.92 -17.12 -8.66
CA VAL A 118 4.02 -16.31 -8.14
C VAL A 118 4.46 -16.80 -6.77
N ALA A 119 5.78 -16.86 -6.57
CA ALA A 119 6.39 -17.15 -5.29
C ALA A 119 6.74 -15.85 -4.56
N VAL A 120 6.28 -15.72 -3.32
CA VAL A 120 6.69 -14.65 -2.41
C VAL A 120 7.63 -15.24 -1.36
N ILE A 121 8.84 -14.70 -1.27
CA ILE A 121 9.86 -15.18 -0.34
C ILE A 121 9.88 -14.26 0.88
N GLY A 122 9.41 -14.79 2.01
CA GLY A 122 9.30 -14.11 3.29
C GLY A 122 7.86 -13.98 3.79
N GLY A 123 7.63 -14.25 5.08
CA GLY A 123 6.33 -14.16 5.76
C GLY A 123 6.25 -13.00 6.76
N GLY A 124 7.13 -12.01 6.64
CA GLY A 124 7.04 -10.75 7.37
C GLY A 124 6.08 -9.76 6.69
N VAL A 125 5.95 -8.56 7.24
CA VAL A 125 4.99 -7.56 6.75
C VAL A 125 5.15 -7.26 5.27
N MET A 126 6.38 -7.15 4.74
CA MET A 126 6.62 -6.92 3.31
C MET A 126 6.10 -8.05 2.43
N GLY A 127 6.40 -9.30 2.80
CA GLY A 127 5.92 -10.45 2.03
C GLY A 127 4.40 -10.60 2.10
N LEU A 128 3.79 -10.38 3.25
CA LEU A 128 2.33 -10.50 3.42
C LEU A 128 1.58 -9.41 2.64
N THR A 129 2.03 -8.16 2.69
CA THR A 129 1.39 -7.07 1.92
C THR A 129 1.60 -7.22 0.42
N SER A 130 2.81 -7.62 -0.02
CA SER A 130 3.07 -7.93 -1.43
C SER A 130 2.19 -9.09 -1.91
N ALA A 131 2.09 -10.16 -1.12
CA ALA A 131 1.25 -11.31 -1.44
C ALA A 131 -0.23 -10.92 -1.57
N ARG A 132 -0.73 -10.10 -0.66
CA ARG A 132 -2.11 -9.62 -0.71
C ARG A 132 -2.39 -8.78 -1.96
N LEU A 133 -1.53 -7.81 -2.27
CA LEU A 133 -1.70 -6.97 -3.46
C LEU A 133 -1.55 -7.77 -4.77
N LEU A 134 -0.68 -8.79 -4.80
CA LEU A 134 -0.59 -9.70 -5.93
C LEU A 134 -1.87 -10.52 -6.11
N GLN A 135 -2.48 -11.01 -5.01
CA GLN A 135 -3.77 -11.69 -5.07
C GLN A 135 -4.87 -10.78 -5.59
N ASP A 136 -4.92 -9.52 -5.12
CA ASP A 136 -5.90 -8.53 -5.59
C ASP A 136 -5.71 -8.22 -7.09
N ALA A 137 -4.48 -8.37 -7.61
CA ALA A 137 -4.15 -8.26 -9.03
C ALA A 137 -4.36 -9.57 -9.82
N GLY A 138 -4.93 -10.61 -9.22
CA GLY A 138 -5.29 -11.87 -9.88
C GLY A 138 -4.22 -12.96 -9.88
N TRP A 139 -3.08 -12.75 -9.20
CA TRP A 139 -2.01 -13.75 -9.14
C TRP A 139 -2.34 -14.89 -8.16
N LYS A 140 -1.92 -16.11 -8.48
CA LYS A 140 -1.93 -17.25 -7.56
C LYS A 140 -0.65 -17.22 -6.73
N VAL A 141 -0.76 -16.78 -5.48
CA VAL A 141 0.39 -16.53 -4.62
C VAL A 141 0.71 -17.71 -3.74
N LYS A 142 1.99 -18.09 -3.71
CA LYS A 142 2.55 -19.06 -2.75
C LYS A 142 3.66 -18.39 -1.94
N ILE A 143 3.50 -18.36 -0.61
CA ILE A 143 4.49 -17.76 0.29
C ILE A 143 5.45 -18.83 0.80
N TYR A 144 6.74 -18.59 0.65
CA TYR A 144 7.80 -19.39 1.23
C TYR A 144 8.44 -18.62 2.38
N THR A 145 8.38 -19.14 3.58
CA THR A 145 8.87 -18.47 4.78
C THR A 145 9.56 -19.40 5.74
N ARG A 146 10.63 -18.91 6.38
CA ARG A 146 11.33 -19.63 7.45
C ARG A 146 10.57 -19.60 8.77
N ALA A 147 9.82 -18.51 9.00
CA ALA A 147 9.11 -18.29 10.26
C ALA A 147 7.75 -17.64 9.99
N VAL A 148 6.78 -17.94 10.84
CA VAL A 148 5.43 -17.38 10.76
C VAL A 148 5.12 -16.50 11.97
N ALA A 149 4.22 -15.52 11.78
CA ALA A 149 3.65 -14.65 12.80
C ALA A 149 4.65 -14.20 13.87
N ARG A 150 4.48 -14.67 15.10
CA ARG A 150 5.23 -14.25 16.30
C ARG A 150 6.76 -14.38 16.22
N HIS A 151 7.26 -15.13 15.26
CA HIS A 151 8.70 -15.38 15.08
C HIS A 151 9.33 -14.56 13.94
N THR A 152 8.59 -13.62 13.37
CA THR A 152 9.12 -12.73 12.34
C THR A 152 9.66 -11.44 12.94
N THR A 153 10.65 -10.81 12.30
CA THR A 153 11.16 -9.50 12.68
C THR A 153 10.06 -8.44 12.71
N SER A 154 9.10 -8.53 11.81
CA SER A 154 7.95 -7.61 11.77
C SER A 154 7.11 -7.67 13.03
N ASN A 155 7.06 -8.82 13.70
CA ASN A 155 6.30 -8.99 14.94
C ASN A 155 7.05 -8.51 16.20
N VAL A 156 8.37 -8.29 16.07
CA VAL A 156 9.21 -7.68 17.12
C VAL A 156 9.19 -6.14 17.00
N ALA A 157 8.89 -5.62 15.81
CA ALA A 157 8.83 -4.19 15.57
C ALA A 157 7.79 -3.52 16.47
N GLY A 158 8.10 -2.34 17.00
CA GLY A 158 7.22 -1.56 17.88
C GLY A 158 5.90 -1.14 17.22
N GLY A 159 5.81 -1.18 15.90
CA GLY A 159 4.62 -0.80 15.14
C GLY A 159 4.32 0.70 15.18
N GLU A 160 5.30 1.51 15.54
CA GLU A 160 5.19 2.95 15.50
C GLU A 160 4.95 3.43 14.07
N TRP A 161 3.98 4.34 13.91
CA TRP A 161 3.67 4.91 12.61
C TRP A 161 4.64 6.05 12.29
N GLY A 162 5.55 5.79 11.36
CA GLY A 162 6.52 6.77 10.86
C GLY A 162 7.70 6.11 10.16
N PRO A 163 8.19 6.68 9.06
CA PRO A 163 9.35 6.19 8.33
C PRO A 163 10.67 6.74 8.91
N TYR A 164 10.81 6.72 10.23
CA TYR A 164 11.98 7.25 10.91
C TYR A 164 13.22 6.35 10.71
N SER A 165 14.37 6.98 10.44
CA SER A 165 15.66 6.29 10.32
C SER A 165 15.63 5.12 9.31
N VAL A 166 14.95 5.29 8.18
CA VAL A 166 14.85 4.27 7.13
C VAL A 166 15.91 4.44 6.04
N HIS A 167 16.57 5.59 6.00
CA HIS A 167 17.66 5.92 5.07
C HIS A 167 18.56 7.00 5.64
N ASP A 168 19.70 7.22 5.00
CA ASP A 168 20.56 8.38 5.22
C ASP A 168 20.24 9.43 4.14
N PRO A 169 19.82 10.65 4.52
CA PRO A 169 19.49 11.71 3.59
C PRO A 169 20.63 12.12 2.64
N GLU A 170 21.87 11.97 3.08
CA GLU A 170 23.06 12.34 2.30
C GLU A 170 23.42 11.29 1.24
N VAL A 171 23.10 10.02 1.52
CA VAL A 171 23.42 8.89 0.65
C VAL A 171 22.27 8.53 -0.30
N SER A 172 21.03 8.84 0.09
CA SER A 172 19.85 8.44 -0.66
C SER A 172 19.65 9.24 -1.96
N SER A 173 19.32 8.53 -3.04
CA SER A 173 19.09 9.14 -4.36
C SER A 173 17.77 9.92 -4.43
N PRO A 174 17.64 10.90 -5.38
CA PRO A 174 16.36 11.56 -5.64
C PRO A 174 15.24 10.58 -6.03
N ALA A 175 15.56 9.54 -6.79
CA ALA A 175 14.61 8.49 -7.16
C ALA A 175 14.08 7.74 -5.94
N PHE A 176 14.96 7.40 -4.97
CA PHE A 176 14.54 6.80 -3.70
C PHE A 176 13.61 7.74 -2.91
N LYS A 177 13.95 9.04 -2.83
CA LYS A 177 13.11 10.02 -2.12
C LYS A 177 11.69 10.08 -2.69
N SER A 178 11.55 9.99 -4.01
CA SER A 178 10.23 9.89 -4.67
C SER A 178 9.50 8.58 -4.34
N GLN A 179 10.21 7.46 -4.28
CA GLN A 179 9.62 6.18 -3.85
C GLN A 179 9.17 6.23 -2.39
N LEU A 180 9.96 6.83 -1.51
CA LEU A 180 9.64 6.98 -0.08
C LEU A 180 8.40 7.87 0.12
N GLN A 181 8.27 8.93 -0.66
CA GLN A 181 7.12 9.82 -0.60
C GLN A 181 5.83 9.13 -1.04
N PHE A 182 5.92 8.18 -1.96
CA PHE A 182 4.77 7.39 -2.40
C PHE A 182 4.41 6.29 -1.38
N ALA A 183 5.41 5.68 -0.76
CA ALA A 183 5.25 4.53 0.14
C ALA A 183 4.68 4.94 1.50
#